data_af8405465aba9dbff547ca64620db308
#
_entry.id   af8405465aba9dbff547ca64620db308
#
_cell.length_a   1.000
_cell.length_b   1.000
_cell.length_c   1.000
_cell.angle_alpha   90.00
_cell.angle_beta   90.00
_cell.angle_gamma   90.00
#
_symmetry.space_group_name_H-M   'P 1'
#
loop_
_entity.id
_entity.type
_entity.pdbx_description
1 polymer ?
#
loop_
_entity_poly.entity_id
_entity_poly.type
_entity_poly.pdbx_seq_one_letter_code
_entity_poly.pdbx_strand_id
1 'polypeptide(L)'
;CNAIDNMIRSGLSGVEFISANTDAQTLYKNLSDKKIHLGVNVTRGLGAGADPEVGEKAAIEERDEIEKAIDGAQMLFITTGMGGGTGTGASSVIADIAKSKGILTVAVVTRPFEYEGSKRNQVAQDGIEKLKTLVDSLIVIPNDNLLKELGQDVSMREAFKEADSVLTAAVSGIHEIVSSPGLVNLDFSDVQNIMRLRGIAMMGSAQESGEDRARLATERAISNPLLDNVSLNGAKGVLLNITTAPGALRLSEYHEITSIIRSHIDPEAETKYGMMESESMPEDTLRVTLIATNLEDSSSISYRSHCLKVSKGTGTHGLEPVIRSGRNNVRATKLTAEDFKKQSVMDAFEIPAMLRRQAD
;
A
#
# COMPACT_ATOMS: atom_id res chain seq x y z
N CYS A 1 -7.49 14.79 -3.10
CA CYS A 1 -7.45 16.20 -2.69
C CYS A 1 -7.11 16.35 -1.20
N ASN A 2 -7.73 15.60 -0.27
CA ASN A 2 -7.48 15.76 1.17
C ASN A 2 -6.02 15.47 1.55
N ALA A 3 -5.44 14.40 1.02
CA ALA A 3 -4.03 14.07 1.26
C ALA A 3 -3.08 15.20 0.82
N ILE A 4 -3.33 15.83 -0.35
CA ILE A 4 -2.55 16.98 -0.81
C ILE A 4 -2.70 18.17 0.12
N ASP A 5 -3.92 18.48 0.58
CA ASP A 5 -4.15 19.54 1.55
C ASP A 5 -3.39 19.28 2.87
N ASN A 6 -3.32 18.01 3.29
CA ASN A 6 -2.58 17.62 4.48
C ASN A 6 -1.06 17.80 4.29
N MET A 7 -0.53 17.39 3.13
CA MET A 7 0.89 17.56 2.76
C MET A 7 1.30 19.03 2.72
N ILE A 8 0.47 19.89 2.13
CA ILE A 8 0.70 21.34 2.07
C ILE A 8 0.69 21.94 3.49
N ARG A 9 -0.27 21.56 4.33
CA ARG A 9 -0.36 22.04 5.72
C ARG A 9 0.78 21.55 6.60
N SER A 10 1.31 20.36 6.33
CA SER A 10 2.49 19.84 7.04
C SER A 10 3.81 20.53 6.64
N GLY A 11 3.75 21.43 5.67
CA GLY A 11 4.93 22.22 5.24
C GLY A 11 5.89 21.44 4.34
N LEU A 12 5.42 20.37 3.68
CA LEU A 12 6.25 19.65 2.70
C LEU A 12 6.65 20.58 1.57
N SER A 13 7.94 20.86 1.45
CA SER A 13 8.53 21.79 0.48
C SER A 13 9.37 21.04 -0.55
N GLY A 14 9.68 21.69 -1.68
CA GLY A 14 10.52 21.08 -2.73
C GLY A 14 9.76 20.13 -3.68
N VAL A 15 8.44 20.01 -3.53
CA VAL A 15 7.54 19.28 -4.44
C VAL A 15 6.49 20.23 -5.01
N GLU A 16 6.11 19.99 -6.25
CA GLU A 16 5.00 20.69 -6.89
C GLU A 16 3.71 19.87 -6.68
N PHE A 17 2.68 20.50 -6.13
CA PHE A 17 1.40 19.87 -5.86
C PHE A 17 0.40 20.13 -6.98
N ILE A 18 -0.09 19.04 -7.59
CA ILE A 18 -1.11 19.07 -8.64
C ILE A 18 -2.34 18.31 -8.15
N SER A 19 -3.47 18.99 -8.03
CA SER A 19 -4.74 18.33 -7.70
C SER A 19 -5.56 18.10 -8.94
N ALA A 20 -5.97 16.85 -9.16
CA ALA A 20 -6.86 16.46 -10.25
C ALA A 20 -8.14 15.85 -9.69
N ASN A 21 -9.30 16.30 -10.15
CA ASN A 21 -10.60 15.77 -9.71
C ASN A 21 -11.68 16.02 -10.76
N THR A 22 -12.67 15.12 -10.78
CA THR A 22 -13.91 15.26 -11.58
C THR A 22 -14.99 16.08 -10.85
N ASP A 23 -14.82 16.33 -9.55
CA ASP A 23 -15.70 17.18 -8.75
C ASP A 23 -15.10 18.58 -8.64
N ALA A 24 -15.75 19.53 -9.30
CA ALA A 24 -15.32 20.93 -9.34
C ALA A 24 -15.36 21.59 -7.95
N GLN A 25 -16.31 21.26 -7.10
CA GLN A 25 -16.44 21.88 -5.77
C GLN A 25 -15.30 21.45 -4.86
N THR A 26 -14.96 20.16 -4.87
CA THR A 26 -13.83 19.62 -4.11
C THR A 26 -12.50 20.18 -4.63
N LEU A 27 -12.35 20.26 -5.95
CA LEU A 27 -11.16 20.80 -6.57
C LEU A 27 -10.94 22.29 -6.23
N TYR A 28 -12.02 23.08 -6.25
CA TYR A 28 -11.94 24.52 -5.93
C TYR A 28 -11.43 24.78 -4.51
N LYS A 29 -11.86 23.96 -3.54
CA LYS A 29 -11.50 24.10 -2.11
C LYS A 29 -10.08 23.62 -1.79
N ASN A 30 -9.47 22.85 -2.71
CA ASN A 30 -8.14 22.29 -2.49
C ASN A 30 -7.05 23.38 -2.45
N LEU A 31 -6.01 23.17 -1.67
CA LEU A 31 -4.94 24.14 -1.41
C LEU A 31 -3.83 24.15 -2.47
N SER A 32 -3.80 23.18 -3.40
CA SER A 32 -2.76 23.15 -4.44
C SER A 32 -2.85 24.33 -5.40
N ASP A 33 -1.71 24.83 -5.86
CA ASP A 33 -1.63 25.91 -6.82
C ASP A 33 -2.08 25.46 -8.23
N LYS A 34 -1.66 24.23 -8.61
CA LYS A 34 -2.07 23.62 -9.88
C LYS A 34 -3.27 22.71 -9.70
N LYS A 35 -4.31 22.91 -10.51
CA LYS A 35 -5.57 22.17 -10.46
C LYS A 35 -5.98 21.75 -11.87
N ILE A 36 -6.29 20.47 -12.03
CA ILE A 36 -6.80 19.91 -13.30
C ILE A 36 -8.22 19.42 -13.06
N HIS A 37 -9.16 20.03 -13.76
CA HIS A 37 -10.56 19.60 -13.73
C HIS A 37 -10.76 18.50 -14.76
N LEU A 38 -10.82 17.25 -14.31
CA LEU A 38 -10.95 16.08 -15.17
C LEU A 38 -12.37 15.95 -15.73
N GLY A 39 -12.45 15.77 -17.04
CA GLY A 39 -13.67 15.38 -17.73
C GLY A 39 -14.80 16.41 -17.61
N VAL A 40 -14.51 17.64 -18.00
CA VAL A 40 -15.49 18.76 -17.96
C VAL A 40 -16.76 18.42 -18.74
N ASN A 41 -16.64 17.76 -19.90
CA ASN A 41 -17.79 17.33 -20.68
C ASN A 41 -18.42 16.03 -20.18
N VAL A 42 -17.60 15.09 -19.71
CA VAL A 42 -18.04 13.76 -19.23
C VAL A 42 -18.82 13.88 -17.93
N THR A 43 -18.32 14.65 -16.94
CA THR A 43 -18.87 14.70 -15.59
C THR A 43 -19.64 15.99 -15.28
N ARG A 44 -19.44 17.03 -16.06
CA ARG A 44 -19.99 18.38 -15.82
C ARG A 44 -19.68 18.94 -14.43
N GLY A 45 -18.54 18.52 -13.85
CA GLY A 45 -18.13 18.93 -12.52
C GLY A 45 -18.88 18.26 -11.35
N LEU A 46 -19.69 17.24 -11.61
CA LEU A 46 -20.50 16.56 -10.60
C LEU A 46 -19.84 15.30 -10.02
N GLY A 47 -18.62 15.00 -10.45
CA GLY A 47 -17.89 13.82 -10.02
C GLY A 47 -18.16 12.58 -10.89
N ALA A 48 -17.43 11.49 -10.64
CA ALA A 48 -17.50 10.26 -11.44
C ALA A 48 -18.54 9.23 -10.91
N GLY A 49 -19.36 9.57 -9.92
CA GLY A 49 -20.45 8.70 -9.43
C GLY A 49 -19.97 7.34 -8.89
N ALA A 50 -18.76 7.24 -8.35
CA ALA A 50 -18.11 6.01 -7.90
C ALA A 50 -17.87 4.98 -9.04
N ASP A 51 -17.89 5.41 -10.30
CA ASP A 51 -17.62 4.57 -11.48
C ASP A 51 -16.20 4.86 -12.01
N PRO A 52 -15.27 3.87 -11.95
CA PRO A 52 -13.91 4.03 -12.44
C PRO A 52 -13.82 4.27 -13.96
N GLU A 53 -14.76 3.73 -14.76
CA GLU A 53 -14.75 3.95 -16.20
C GLU A 53 -15.04 5.42 -16.55
N VAL A 54 -15.92 6.07 -15.77
CA VAL A 54 -16.19 7.50 -15.90
C VAL A 54 -14.95 8.31 -15.51
N GLY A 55 -14.28 7.92 -14.42
CA GLY A 55 -13.02 8.53 -13.98
C GLY A 55 -11.89 8.39 -15.02
N GLU A 56 -11.77 7.23 -15.63
CA GLU A 56 -10.81 6.97 -16.71
C GLU A 56 -11.09 7.83 -17.95
N LYS A 57 -12.34 7.84 -18.43
CA LYS A 57 -12.75 8.68 -19.57
C LYS A 57 -12.53 10.16 -19.30
N ALA A 58 -12.80 10.62 -18.08
CA ALA A 58 -12.56 11.99 -17.65
C ALA A 58 -11.07 12.36 -17.70
N ALA A 59 -10.18 11.45 -17.29
CA ALA A 59 -8.74 11.70 -17.38
C ALA A 59 -8.20 11.63 -18.81
N ILE A 60 -8.78 10.77 -19.65
CA ILE A 60 -8.43 10.72 -21.09
C ILE A 60 -8.82 12.01 -21.80
N GLU A 61 -9.95 12.61 -21.48
CA GLU A 61 -10.37 13.91 -22.02
C GLU A 61 -9.35 15.02 -21.78
N GLU A 62 -8.74 15.02 -20.59
CA GLU A 62 -7.77 16.04 -20.18
C GLU A 62 -6.30 15.58 -20.33
N ARG A 63 -6.04 14.59 -21.20
CA ARG A 63 -4.70 14.01 -21.40
C ARG A 63 -3.64 15.07 -21.66
N ASP A 64 -3.91 16.02 -22.54
CA ASP A 64 -2.96 17.07 -22.93
C ASP A 64 -2.62 18.02 -21.77
N GLU A 65 -3.60 18.31 -20.89
CA GLU A 65 -3.38 19.11 -19.70
C GLU A 65 -2.54 18.35 -18.65
N ILE A 66 -2.84 17.06 -18.47
CA ILE A 66 -2.04 16.20 -17.58
C ILE A 66 -0.61 16.11 -18.08
N GLU A 67 -0.40 15.90 -19.39
CA GLU A 67 0.92 15.83 -20.01
C GLU A 67 1.74 17.11 -19.80
N LYS A 68 1.12 18.28 -19.96
CA LYS A 68 1.75 19.57 -19.73
C LYS A 68 2.08 19.80 -18.26
N ALA A 69 1.19 19.34 -17.37
CA ALA A 69 1.36 19.55 -15.94
C ALA A 69 2.53 18.75 -15.35
N ILE A 70 2.85 17.59 -15.90
CA ILE A 70 3.95 16.72 -15.45
C ILE A 70 5.20 16.81 -16.33
N ASP A 71 5.20 17.72 -17.32
CA ASP A 71 6.34 17.84 -18.23
C ASP A 71 7.60 18.31 -17.51
N GLY A 72 8.73 17.70 -17.84
CA GLY A 72 10.02 17.98 -17.18
C GLY A 72 10.19 17.36 -15.79
N ALA A 73 9.19 16.70 -15.23
CA ALA A 73 9.33 16.01 -13.95
C ALA A 73 10.25 14.79 -14.08
N GLN A 74 11.16 14.61 -13.12
CA GLN A 74 12.01 13.43 -13.02
C GLN A 74 11.32 12.29 -12.26
N MET A 75 10.44 12.66 -11.31
CA MET A 75 9.69 11.74 -10.46
C MET A 75 8.26 12.24 -10.28
N LEU A 76 7.31 11.34 -10.28
CA LEU A 76 5.89 11.60 -10.05
C LEU A 76 5.36 10.73 -8.92
N PHE A 77 4.81 11.37 -7.89
CA PHE A 77 3.99 10.70 -6.88
C PHE A 77 2.52 10.77 -7.25
N ILE A 78 1.87 9.63 -7.37
CA ILE A 78 0.42 9.55 -7.55
C ILE A 78 -0.19 9.14 -6.22
N THR A 79 -0.95 10.04 -5.58
CA THR A 79 -1.64 9.73 -4.32
C THR A 79 -3.15 9.77 -4.49
N THR A 80 -3.81 8.68 -4.10
CA THR A 80 -5.26 8.56 -4.25
C THR A 80 -5.86 7.50 -3.33
N GLY A 81 -7.15 7.66 -2.98
CA GLY A 81 -7.95 6.59 -2.39
C GLY A 81 -8.56 5.73 -3.49
N MET A 82 -8.34 4.42 -3.40
CA MET A 82 -8.92 3.44 -4.32
C MET A 82 -10.36 3.07 -3.92
N GLY A 83 -11.11 2.51 -4.87
CA GLY A 83 -12.51 2.10 -4.66
C GLY A 83 -13.54 3.17 -4.98
N GLY A 84 -13.10 4.39 -5.35
CA GLY A 84 -13.93 5.45 -5.91
C GLY A 84 -13.87 5.49 -7.44
N GLY A 85 -14.62 6.39 -8.05
CA GLY A 85 -14.60 6.57 -9.52
C GLY A 85 -13.37 7.33 -10.00
N THR A 86 -13.19 8.56 -9.53
CA THR A 86 -12.10 9.45 -9.98
C THR A 86 -10.72 8.88 -9.67
N GLY A 87 -10.47 8.57 -8.39
CA GLY A 87 -9.15 8.11 -7.95
C GLY A 87 -8.73 6.81 -8.62
N THR A 88 -9.63 5.83 -8.68
CA THR A 88 -9.36 4.52 -9.27
C THR A 88 -9.19 4.59 -10.78
N GLY A 89 -10.04 5.36 -11.49
CA GLY A 89 -10.00 5.45 -12.95
C GLY A 89 -8.89 6.36 -13.47
N ALA A 90 -8.78 7.58 -12.93
CA ALA A 90 -7.83 8.57 -13.44
C ALA A 90 -6.38 8.23 -13.13
N SER A 91 -6.08 7.56 -11.98
CA SER A 91 -4.71 7.23 -11.61
C SER A 91 -4.00 6.35 -12.65
N SER A 92 -4.71 5.41 -13.26
CA SER A 92 -4.15 4.55 -14.31
C SER A 92 -3.80 5.33 -15.58
N VAL A 93 -4.61 6.32 -15.96
CA VAL A 93 -4.32 7.19 -17.12
C VAL A 93 -3.12 8.08 -16.85
N ILE A 94 -3.06 8.70 -15.67
CA ILE A 94 -1.93 9.55 -15.26
C ILE A 94 -0.63 8.73 -15.22
N ALA A 95 -0.68 7.51 -14.68
CA ALA A 95 0.46 6.61 -14.66
C ALA A 95 0.94 6.20 -16.06
N ASP A 96 0.01 5.93 -16.99
CA ASP A 96 0.34 5.62 -18.39
C ASP A 96 1.03 6.80 -19.08
N ILE A 97 0.54 8.02 -18.87
CA ILE A 97 1.15 9.24 -19.41
C ILE A 97 2.57 9.42 -18.85
N ALA A 98 2.75 9.31 -17.54
CA ALA A 98 4.05 9.43 -16.88
C ALA A 98 5.05 8.38 -17.39
N LYS A 99 4.60 7.13 -17.50
CA LYS A 99 5.38 6.02 -18.06
C LYS A 99 5.83 6.28 -19.48
N SER A 100 4.94 6.82 -20.34
CA SER A 100 5.26 7.16 -21.74
C SER A 100 6.34 8.25 -21.85
N LYS A 101 6.42 9.14 -20.86
CA LYS A 101 7.45 10.18 -20.73
C LYS A 101 8.73 9.70 -20.05
N GLY A 102 8.79 8.46 -19.56
CA GLY A 102 9.94 7.92 -18.83
C GLY A 102 10.12 8.47 -17.42
N ILE A 103 9.10 9.12 -16.85
CA ILE A 103 9.10 9.68 -15.50
C ILE A 103 9.03 8.55 -14.49
N LEU A 104 9.92 8.54 -13.49
CA LEU A 104 9.84 7.59 -12.38
C LEU A 104 8.52 7.78 -11.63
N THR A 105 7.66 6.78 -11.66
CA THR A 105 6.30 6.89 -11.10
C THR A 105 6.12 6.00 -9.90
N VAL A 106 5.87 6.62 -8.75
CA VAL A 106 5.55 5.95 -7.47
C VAL A 106 4.10 6.26 -7.11
N ALA A 107 3.28 5.23 -7.02
CA ALA A 107 1.91 5.40 -6.54
C ALA A 107 1.81 5.03 -5.06
N VAL A 108 1.21 5.90 -4.28
CA VAL A 108 0.90 5.68 -2.85
C VAL A 108 -0.61 5.78 -2.70
N VAL A 109 -1.25 4.65 -2.50
CA VAL A 109 -2.71 4.56 -2.54
C VAL A 109 -3.28 3.94 -1.28
N THR A 110 -4.46 4.40 -0.86
CA THR A 110 -5.17 3.78 0.25
C THR A 110 -6.23 2.80 -0.26
N ARG A 111 -6.34 1.67 0.44
CA ARG A 111 -7.43 0.70 0.27
C ARG A 111 -8.56 1.05 1.23
N PRO A 112 -9.84 1.04 0.77
CA PRO A 112 -10.97 1.41 1.62
C PRO A 112 -11.10 0.49 2.83
N PHE A 113 -11.72 0.98 3.88
CA PHE A 113 -12.09 0.19 5.04
C PHE A 113 -13.10 -0.90 4.68
N GLU A 114 -13.09 -2.03 5.40
CA GLU A 114 -14.05 -3.13 5.18
C GLU A 114 -15.50 -2.67 5.31
N TYR A 115 -15.80 -1.77 6.26
CA TYR A 115 -17.15 -1.24 6.46
C TYR A 115 -17.66 -0.35 5.31
N GLU A 116 -16.80 0.10 4.38
CA GLU A 116 -17.21 0.85 3.18
C GLU A 116 -17.88 -0.06 2.12
N GLY A 117 -17.83 -1.37 2.33
CA GLY A 117 -18.57 -2.37 1.59
C GLY A 117 -17.74 -3.14 0.54
N SER A 118 -18.15 -4.38 0.31
CA SER A 118 -17.44 -5.33 -0.56
C SER A 118 -17.29 -4.86 -2.01
N LYS A 119 -18.32 -4.19 -2.55
CA LYS A 119 -18.24 -3.63 -3.92
C LYS A 119 -17.13 -2.59 -4.06
N ARG A 120 -16.99 -1.70 -3.06
CA ARG A 120 -15.95 -0.67 -3.06
C ARG A 120 -14.56 -1.29 -2.93
N ASN A 121 -14.42 -2.32 -2.09
CA ASN A 121 -13.19 -3.08 -1.95
C ASN A 121 -12.81 -3.82 -3.24
N GLN A 122 -13.79 -4.41 -3.95
CA GLN A 122 -13.53 -5.06 -5.25
C GLN A 122 -13.03 -4.05 -6.28
N VAL A 123 -13.70 -2.91 -6.43
CA VAL A 123 -13.28 -1.82 -7.32
C VAL A 123 -11.87 -1.33 -6.98
N ALA A 124 -11.54 -1.25 -5.68
CA ALA A 124 -10.19 -0.89 -5.24
C ALA A 124 -9.16 -1.93 -5.66
N GLN A 125 -9.45 -3.22 -5.47
CA GLN A 125 -8.55 -4.30 -5.85
C GLN A 125 -8.28 -4.32 -7.36
N ASP A 126 -9.33 -4.22 -8.18
CA ASP A 126 -9.20 -4.19 -9.64
C ASP A 126 -8.36 -2.98 -10.10
N GLY A 127 -8.57 -1.81 -9.48
CA GLY A 127 -7.79 -0.61 -9.73
C GLY A 127 -6.32 -0.72 -9.32
N ILE A 128 -6.04 -1.34 -8.18
CA ILE A 128 -4.67 -1.61 -7.68
C ILE A 128 -3.94 -2.54 -8.65
N GLU A 129 -4.56 -3.63 -9.10
CA GLU A 129 -3.95 -4.55 -10.06
C GLU A 129 -3.64 -3.87 -11.40
N LYS A 130 -4.55 -3.02 -11.89
CA LYS A 130 -4.31 -2.21 -13.10
C LYS A 130 -3.15 -1.25 -12.91
N LEU A 131 -3.13 -0.50 -11.80
CA LEU A 131 -2.11 0.51 -11.50
C LEU A 131 -0.72 -0.12 -11.33
N LYS A 132 -0.63 -1.29 -10.69
CA LYS A 132 0.60 -2.07 -10.49
C LYS A 132 1.37 -2.34 -11.79
N THR A 133 0.68 -2.49 -12.93
CA THR A 133 1.32 -2.72 -14.23
C THR A 133 1.86 -1.45 -14.88
N LEU A 134 1.41 -0.29 -14.43
CA LEU A 134 1.70 1.01 -15.05
C LEU A 134 2.77 1.81 -14.30
N VAL A 135 2.88 1.63 -12.99
CA VAL A 135 3.86 2.35 -12.16
C VAL A 135 5.14 1.56 -11.94
N ASP A 136 6.21 2.24 -11.57
CA ASP A 136 7.49 1.62 -11.20
C ASP A 136 7.42 1.01 -9.81
N SER A 137 6.78 1.69 -8.87
CA SER A 137 6.57 1.22 -7.49
C SER A 137 5.16 1.56 -7.01
N LEU A 138 4.51 0.62 -6.31
CA LEU A 138 3.17 0.78 -5.78
C LEU A 138 3.15 0.49 -4.28
N ILE A 139 2.86 1.51 -3.48
CA ILE A 139 2.65 1.39 -2.04
C ILE A 139 1.14 1.38 -1.79
N VAL A 140 0.65 0.29 -1.20
CA VAL A 140 -0.76 0.13 -0.85
C VAL A 140 -0.91 0.19 0.66
N ILE A 141 -1.72 1.11 1.15
CA ILE A 141 -2.02 1.33 2.57
C ILE A 141 -3.41 0.78 2.86
N PRO A 142 -3.53 -0.37 3.54
CA PRO A 142 -4.83 -0.87 3.97
C PRO A 142 -5.34 -0.02 5.14
N ASN A 143 -6.47 0.70 4.96
CA ASN A 143 -7.01 1.55 6.02
C ASN A 143 -7.39 0.75 7.28
N ASP A 144 -7.78 -0.52 7.13
CA ASP A 144 -8.12 -1.39 8.28
C ASP A 144 -6.94 -1.63 9.22
N ASN A 145 -5.70 -1.63 8.71
CA ASN A 145 -4.52 -1.78 9.55
C ASN A 145 -4.30 -0.56 10.46
N LEU A 146 -4.73 0.63 10.03
CA LEU A 146 -4.66 1.85 10.84
C LEU A 146 -5.60 1.79 12.05
N LEU A 147 -6.74 1.11 11.93
CA LEU A 147 -7.68 0.93 13.04
C LEU A 147 -7.10 0.05 14.16
N LYS A 148 -6.16 -0.84 13.85
CA LYS A 148 -5.49 -1.66 14.85
C LYS A 148 -4.66 -0.83 15.83
N GLU A 149 -4.05 0.26 15.34
CA GLU A 149 -3.27 1.20 16.16
C GLU A 149 -4.14 2.21 16.90
N LEU A 150 -5.15 2.74 16.22
CA LEU A 150 -5.98 3.81 16.77
C LEU A 150 -6.99 3.30 17.84
N GLY A 151 -7.32 2.01 17.84
CA GLY A 151 -8.35 1.44 18.71
C GLY A 151 -9.78 1.63 18.17
N GLN A 152 -10.77 1.04 18.86
CA GLN A 152 -12.16 1.00 18.38
C GLN A 152 -12.97 2.26 18.67
N ASP A 153 -12.48 3.15 19.55
CA ASP A 153 -13.20 4.35 20.00
C ASP A 153 -12.90 5.60 19.17
N VAL A 154 -12.26 5.42 18.01
CA VAL A 154 -11.85 6.53 17.13
C VAL A 154 -13.02 7.00 16.27
N SER A 155 -13.16 8.32 16.12
CA SER A 155 -14.16 8.89 15.21
C SER A 155 -13.79 8.60 13.74
N MET A 156 -14.82 8.46 12.88
CA MET A 156 -14.61 8.30 11.43
C MET A 156 -13.72 9.38 10.83
N ARG A 157 -13.83 10.62 11.34
CA ARG A 157 -13.01 11.74 10.88
C ARG A 157 -11.53 11.55 11.22
N GLU A 158 -11.23 11.04 12.40
CA GLU A 158 -9.88 10.75 12.84
C GLU A 158 -9.27 9.60 12.05
N ALA A 159 -10.05 8.53 11.79
CA ALA A 159 -9.60 7.41 10.98
C ALA A 159 -9.19 7.84 9.56
N PHE A 160 -10.00 8.68 8.88
CA PHE A 160 -9.63 9.22 7.57
C PHE A 160 -8.46 10.21 7.64
N LYS A 161 -8.37 11.03 8.70
CA LYS A 161 -7.25 11.93 8.91
C LYS A 161 -5.94 11.15 9.08
N GLU A 162 -5.99 10.01 9.77
CA GLU A 162 -4.82 9.15 9.92
C GLU A 162 -4.40 8.53 8.60
N ALA A 163 -5.35 8.06 7.77
CA ALA A 163 -5.03 7.59 6.42
C ALA A 163 -4.34 8.68 5.57
N ASP A 164 -4.81 9.93 5.65
CA ASP A 164 -4.16 11.07 4.98
C ASP A 164 -2.77 11.38 5.58
N SER A 165 -2.59 11.20 6.91
CA SER A 165 -1.31 11.37 7.61
C SER A 165 -0.27 10.36 7.14
N VAL A 166 -0.67 9.11 7.02
CA VAL A 166 0.20 8.02 6.53
C VAL A 166 0.60 8.21 5.07
N LEU A 167 -0.33 8.65 4.21
CA LEU A 167 0.00 9.05 2.83
C LEU A 167 1.03 10.17 2.81
N THR A 168 0.87 11.16 3.68
CA THR A 168 1.83 12.27 3.83
C THR A 168 3.19 11.76 4.28
N ALA A 169 3.24 10.90 5.30
CA ALA A 169 4.48 10.33 5.81
C ALA A 169 5.22 9.51 4.73
N ALA A 170 4.49 8.74 3.93
CA ALA A 170 5.06 7.95 2.84
C ALA A 170 5.71 8.83 1.77
N VAL A 171 5.00 9.86 1.30
CA VAL A 171 5.53 10.78 0.29
C VAL A 171 6.69 11.59 0.86
N SER A 172 6.56 12.13 2.08
CA SER A 172 7.61 12.91 2.75
C SER A 172 8.87 12.08 2.97
N GLY A 173 8.72 10.84 3.43
CA GLY A 173 9.86 9.94 3.68
C GLY A 173 10.68 9.65 2.42
N ILE A 174 10.02 9.43 1.28
CA ILE A 174 10.71 9.23 0.00
C ILE A 174 11.31 10.56 -0.51
N HIS A 175 10.56 11.65 -0.39
CA HIS A 175 11.01 12.97 -0.80
C HIS A 175 12.25 13.42 -0.01
N GLU A 176 12.24 13.26 1.30
CA GLU A 176 13.38 13.58 2.15
C GLU A 176 14.65 12.86 1.69
N ILE A 177 14.56 11.57 1.36
CA ILE A 177 15.70 10.77 0.88
C ILE A 177 16.31 11.34 -0.41
N VAL A 178 15.48 11.88 -1.29
CA VAL A 178 15.91 12.39 -2.61
C VAL A 178 16.40 13.84 -2.54
N SER A 179 15.78 14.67 -1.68
CA SER A 179 15.91 16.13 -1.75
C SER A 179 16.81 16.72 -0.69
N SER A 180 17.03 16.03 0.43
CA SER A 180 17.77 16.62 1.54
C SER A 180 19.23 16.19 1.52
N PRO A 181 20.17 17.15 1.66
CA PRO A 181 21.58 16.83 1.83
C PRO A 181 21.78 16.10 3.16
N GLY A 182 22.37 14.93 3.12
CA GLY A 182 22.68 14.13 4.31
C GLY A 182 24.16 13.88 4.47
N LEU A 183 24.55 13.25 5.59
CA LEU A 183 25.93 12.80 5.82
C LEU A 183 26.32 11.70 4.81
N VAL A 184 25.39 10.84 4.45
CA VAL A 184 25.49 9.89 3.35
C VAL A 184 24.28 10.11 2.44
N ASN A 185 24.53 10.76 1.31
CA ASN A 185 23.51 11.02 0.31
C ASN A 185 23.25 9.77 -0.52
N LEU A 186 21.98 9.50 -0.74
CA LEU A 186 21.53 8.60 -1.78
C LEU A 186 21.32 9.41 -3.06
N ASP A 187 22.02 9.04 -4.12
CA ASP A 187 21.79 9.64 -5.43
C ASP A 187 20.39 9.31 -5.93
N PHE A 188 19.79 10.23 -6.67
CA PHE A 188 18.49 9.99 -7.32
C PHE A 188 18.47 8.68 -8.13
N SER A 189 19.59 8.34 -8.77
CA SER A 189 19.75 7.08 -9.50
C SER A 189 19.70 5.84 -8.61
N ASP A 190 20.19 5.90 -7.37
CA ASP A 190 20.08 4.81 -6.40
C ASP A 190 18.63 4.55 -6.00
N VAL A 191 17.91 5.62 -5.70
CA VAL A 191 16.47 5.55 -5.39
C VAL A 191 15.69 5.04 -6.60
N GLN A 192 16.02 5.54 -7.80
CA GLN A 192 15.39 5.11 -9.05
C GLN A 192 15.60 3.60 -9.30
N ASN A 193 16.81 3.09 -9.09
CA ASN A 193 17.13 1.67 -9.28
C ASN A 193 16.27 0.78 -8.35
N ILE A 194 16.20 1.11 -7.07
CA ILE A 194 15.40 0.36 -6.10
C ILE A 194 13.90 0.47 -6.42
N MET A 195 13.40 1.67 -6.73
CA MET A 195 11.99 1.88 -7.02
C MET A 195 11.55 1.24 -8.36
N ARG A 196 12.47 1.03 -9.31
CA ARG A 196 12.22 0.33 -10.57
C ARG A 196 12.20 -1.20 -10.45
N LEU A 197 12.48 -1.76 -9.30
CA LEU A 197 12.30 -3.20 -9.02
C LEU A 197 10.81 -3.57 -8.94
N ARG A 198 10.06 -3.26 -9.95
CA ARG A 198 8.60 -3.38 -10.12
C ARG A 198 7.92 -4.33 -9.14
N GLY A 199 6.82 -3.89 -8.55
CA GLY A 199 6.03 -4.71 -7.65
C GLY A 199 5.36 -3.87 -6.57
N ILE A 200 4.84 -4.57 -5.57
CA ILE A 200 4.33 -3.92 -4.36
C ILE A 200 5.53 -3.48 -3.53
N ALA A 201 5.52 -2.23 -3.14
CA ALA A 201 6.44 -1.69 -2.16
C ALA A 201 5.70 -1.44 -0.85
N MET A 202 6.40 -1.59 0.24
CA MET A 202 5.89 -1.28 1.56
C MET A 202 6.85 -0.36 2.29
N MET A 203 6.30 0.43 3.21
CA MET A 203 7.06 1.39 3.98
C MET A 203 6.74 1.24 5.46
N GLY A 204 7.77 1.30 6.28
CA GLY A 204 7.64 1.44 7.72
C GLY A 204 8.46 2.63 8.19
N SER A 205 7.91 3.44 9.08
CA SER A 205 8.62 4.55 9.69
C SER A 205 8.30 4.62 11.17
N ALA A 206 9.32 4.82 11.99
CA ALA A 206 9.16 5.03 13.42
C ALA A 206 10.20 6.01 13.95
N GLN A 207 9.82 6.75 14.98
CA GLN A 207 10.65 7.75 15.64
C GLN A 207 10.66 7.46 17.14
N GLU A 208 11.87 7.45 17.73
CA GLU A 208 12.07 7.18 19.15
C GLU A 208 13.11 8.12 19.73
N SER A 209 13.10 8.23 21.06
CA SER A 209 14.05 9.05 21.82
C SER A 209 14.67 8.27 22.99
N GLY A 210 15.80 8.74 23.51
CA GLY A 210 16.50 8.13 24.64
C GLY A 210 17.62 7.18 24.27
N GLU A 211 18.11 6.38 25.24
CA GLU A 211 19.32 5.56 25.07
C GLU A 211 19.14 4.40 24.07
N ASP A 212 17.96 3.76 24.04
CA ASP A 212 17.62 2.62 23.17
C ASP A 212 16.91 3.04 21.86
N ARG A 213 16.95 4.33 21.50
CA ARG A 213 16.20 4.91 20.37
C ARG A 213 16.46 4.19 19.04
N ALA A 214 17.70 3.77 18.79
CA ALA A 214 18.10 3.10 17.56
C ALA A 214 17.39 1.75 17.39
N ARG A 215 17.46 0.92 18.44
CA ARG A 215 16.82 -0.39 18.44
C ARG A 215 15.28 -0.27 18.38
N LEU A 216 14.71 0.55 19.27
CA LEU A 216 13.26 0.72 19.35
C LEU A 216 12.65 1.30 18.06
N ALA A 217 13.27 2.33 17.47
CA ALA A 217 12.81 2.89 16.20
C ALA A 217 12.89 1.85 15.06
N THR A 218 13.96 1.04 15.02
CA THR A 218 14.11 0.02 13.98
C THR A 218 13.10 -1.10 14.13
N GLU A 219 12.93 -1.65 15.34
CA GLU A 219 11.95 -2.69 15.62
C GLU A 219 10.52 -2.23 15.32
N ARG A 220 10.17 -0.99 15.71
CA ARG A 220 8.86 -0.41 15.40
C ARG A 220 8.67 -0.11 13.91
N ALA A 221 9.72 0.35 13.21
CA ALA A 221 9.64 0.54 11.76
C ALA A 221 9.39 -0.77 11.02
N ILE A 222 10.05 -1.87 11.42
CA ILE A 222 9.83 -3.21 10.86
C ILE A 222 8.45 -3.77 11.23
N SER A 223 7.99 -3.51 12.46
CA SER A 223 6.70 -3.98 12.96
C SER A 223 5.54 -3.03 12.63
N ASN A 224 5.78 -2.04 11.77
CA ASN A 224 4.75 -1.07 11.40
C ASN A 224 3.56 -1.81 10.74
N PRO A 225 2.30 -1.54 11.11
CA PRO A 225 1.12 -2.18 10.54
C PRO A 225 0.98 -2.04 9.01
N LEU A 226 1.68 -1.08 8.43
CA LEU A 226 1.74 -0.92 6.97
C LEU A 226 2.58 -2.02 6.30
N LEU A 227 3.47 -2.67 7.08
CA LEU A 227 4.26 -3.84 6.69
C LEU A 227 3.58 -5.15 7.11
N ASP A 228 2.42 -5.08 7.80
CA ASP A 228 1.69 -6.25 8.31
C ASP A 228 1.28 -7.19 7.16
N ASN A 229 1.45 -8.50 7.39
CA ASN A 229 1.20 -9.60 6.45
C ASN A 229 2.22 -9.80 5.32
N VAL A 230 3.34 -9.07 5.31
CA VAL A 230 4.40 -9.28 4.31
C VAL A 230 5.73 -9.52 5.00
N SER A 231 6.41 -10.57 4.59
CA SER A 231 7.75 -10.86 5.07
C SER A 231 8.78 -10.01 4.31
N LEU A 232 9.57 -9.22 5.02
CA LEU A 232 10.70 -8.49 4.44
C LEU A 232 11.72 -9.43 3.78
N ASN A 233 11.72 -10.71 4.15
CA ASN A 233 12.61 -11.74 3.55
C ASN A 233 12.37 -11.97 2.06
N GLY A 234 11.27 -11.46 1.48
CA GLY A 234 11.00 -11.53 0.04
C GLY A 234 11.35 -10.25 -0.73
N ALA A 235 11.79 -9.21 -0.05
CA ALA A 235 12.16 -7.95 -0.67
C ALA A 235 13.42 -8.09 -1.53
N LYS A 236 13.37 -7.60 -2.77
CA LYS A 236 14.56 -7.55 -3.65
C LYS A 236 15.30 -6.22 -3.55
N GLY A 237 14.63 -5.17 -3.12
CA GLY A 237 15.24 -3.88 -2.86
C GLY A 237 14.81 -3.32 -1.52
N VAL A 238 15.75 -2.75 -0.79
CA VAL A 238 15.53 -2.13 0.51
C VAL A 238 16.22 -0.79 0.55
N LEU A 239 15.46 0.23 0.89
CA LEU A 239 15.97 1.59 1.08
C LEU A 239 15.74 1.96 2.53
N LEU A 240 16.81 2.23 3.24
CA LEU A 240 16.82 2.64 4.64
C LEU A 240 17.27 4.08 4.75
N ASN A 241 16.48 4.89 5.44
CA ASN A 241 16.87 6.25 5.81
C ASN A 241 16.85 6.43 7.32
N ILE A 242 17.93 6.99 7.85
CA ILE A 242 18.07 7.34 9.27
C ILE A 242 18.12 8.86 9.37
N THR A 243 17.20 9.46 10.13
CA THR A 243 17.13 10.90 10.32
C THR A 243 17.37 11.24 11.78
N THR A 244 18.29 12.14 12.06
CA THR A 244 18.64 12.64 13.41
C THR A 244 18.87 14.13 13.43
N ALA A 245 19.02 14.72 14.61
CA ALA A 245 19.58 16.06 14.72
C ALA A 245 21.04 16.10 14.24
N PRO A 246 21.56 17.25 13.79
CA PRO A 246 22.94 17.36 13.32
C PRO A 246 23.96 16.84 14.33
N GLY A 247 24.83 15.91 13.90
CA GLY A 247 25.87 15.30 14.73
C GLY A 247 25.39 14.37 15.84
N ALA A 248 24.07 14.06 15.92
CA ALA A 248 23.52 13.26 17.01
C ALA A 248 23.62 11.74 16.79
N LEU A 249 23.85 11.27 15.54
CA LEU A 249 23.95 9.84 15.23
C LEU A 249 25.29 9.26 15.67
N ARG A 250 25.24 8.18 16.45
CA ARG A 250 26.44 7.44 16.87
C ARG A 250 26.71 6.26 15.95
N LEU A 251 27.99 5.94 15.74
CA LEU A 251 28.37 4.79 14.91
C LEU A 251 27.80 3.46 15.46
N SER A 252 27.70 3.31 16.79
CA SER A 252 27.09 2.15 17.44
C SER A 252 25.60 2.00 17.08
N GLU A 253 24.85 3.12 17.07
CA GLU A 253 23.44 3.14 16.68
C GLU A 253 23.25 2.75 15.21
N TYR A 254 24.10 3.27 14.32
CA TYR A 254 24.10 2.89 12.91
C TYR A 254 24.35 1.40 12.71
N HIS A 255 25.35 0.82 13.42
CA HIS A 255 25.62 -0.62 13.36
C HIS A 255 24.47 -1.44 13.90
N GLU A 256 23.82 -1.01 14.97
CA GLU A 256 22.67 -1.69 15.55
C GLU A 256 21.49 -1.72 14.56
N ILE A 257 21.10 -0.56 14.01
CA ILE A 257 20.03 -0.44 13.00
C ILE A 257 20.29 -1.36 11.81
N THR A 258 21.48 -1.25 11.22
CA THR A 258 21.82 -2.03 10.02
C THR A 258 21.88 -3.53 10.30
N SER A 259 22.33 -3.95 11.49
CA SER A 259 22.36 -5.35 11.90
C SER A 259 20.96 -5.93 12.05
N ILE A 260 20.05 -5.19 12.71
CA ILE A 260 18.65 -5.61 12.88
C ILE A 260 17.99 -5.75 11.51
N ILE A 261 18.12 -4.76 10.63
CA ILE A 261 17.49 -4.81 9.31
C ILE A 261 18.03 -5.98 8.47
N ARG A 262 19.36 -6.19 8.45
CA ARG A 262 19.98 -7.32 7.73
C ARG A 262 19.49 -8.68 8.21
N SER A 263 19.09 -8.82 9.46
CA SER A 263 18.53 -10.07 9.99
C SER A 263 17.10 -10.35 9.50
N HIS A 264 16.40 -9.36 8.93
CA HIS A 264 15.01 -9.46 8.47
C HIS A 264 14.86 -9.44 6.97
N ILE A 265 15.92 -9.18 6.20
CA ILE A 265 15.91 -9.12 4.73
C ILE A 265 16.69 -10.27 4.11
N ASP A 266 16.40 -10.55 2.83
CA ASP A 266 17.18 -11.52 2.06
C ASP A 266 18.63 -11.00 1.91
N PRO A 267 19.68 -11.84 2.13
CA PRO A 267 21.07 -11.47 1.89
C PRO A 267 21.37 -11.00 0.46
N GLU A 268 20.58 -11.43 -0.53
CA GLU A 268 20.72 -11.04 -1.93
C GLU A 268 19.96 -9.74 -2.27
N ALA A 269 19.20 -9.16 -1.31
CA ALA A 269 18.47 -7.92 -1.54
C ALA A 269 19.43 -6.74 -1.76
N GLU A 270 19.16 -5.95 -2.81
CA GLU A 270 19.86 -4.69 -3.03
C GLU A 270 19.49 -3.69 -1.92
N THR A 271 20.46 -3.31 -1.08
CA THR A 271 20.20 -2.43 0.07
C THR A 271 20.94 -1.12 -0.09
N LYS A 272 20.22 0.00 0.06
CA LYS A 272 20.78 1.36 0.07
C LYS A 272 20.48 2.03 1.41
N TYR A 273 21.48 2.71 1.93
CA TYR A 273 21.44 3.37 3.24
C TYR A 273 21.65 4.87 3.08
N GLY A 274 20.69 5.67 3.57
CA GLY A 274 20.78 7.13 3.68
C GLY A 274 20.89 7.56 5.14
N MET A 275 21.64 8.61 5.39
CA MET A 275 21.73 9.27 6.70
C MET A 275 21.49 10.76 6.52
N MET A 276 20.46 11.26 7.17
CA MET A 276 20.02 12.64 7.07
C MET A 276 20.08 13.35 8.41
N GLU A 277 20.39 14.62 8.36
CA GLU A 277 20.36 15.50 9.50
C GLU A 277 19.26 16.54 9.34
N SER A 278 18.44 16.74 10.36
CA SER A 278 17.35 17.71 10.39
C SER A 278 17.45 18.61 11.61
N GLU A 279 17.57 19.91 11.39
CA GLU A 279 17.59 20.91 12.46
C GLU A 279 16.27 20.96 13.27
N SER A 280 15.18 20.47 12.69
CA SER A 280 13.88 20.41 13.36
C SER A 280 13.74 19.23 14.32
N MET A 281 14.70 18.28 14.31
CA MET A 281 14.64 17.08 15.14
C MET A 281 15.33 17.31 16.49
N PRO A 282 14.72 16.89 17.63
CA PRO A 282 15.40 16.95 18.93
C PRO A 282 16.66 16.09 18.95
N GLU A 283 17.69 16.53 19.71
CA GLU A 283 19.01 15.87 19.77
C GLU A 283 18.96 14.41 20.25
N ASP A 284 18.01 14.09 21.12
CA ASP A 284 17.82 12.75 21.68
C ASP A 284 16.93 11.83 20.83
N THR A 285 16.47 12.34 19.68
CA THR A 285 15.49 11.67 18.83
C THR A 285 16.13 11.09 17.57
N LEU A 286 15.67 9.92 17.15
CA LEU A 286 16.08 9.24 15.92
C LEU A 286 14.86 8.69 15.21
N ARG A 287 14.79 8.89 13.89
CA ARG A 287 13.75 8.32 13.04
C ARG A 287 14.37 7.34 12.04
N VAL A 288 13.78 6.17 11.95
CA VAL A 288 14.10 5.14 10.94
C VAL A 288 12.96 5.05 9.96
N THR A 289 13.28 5.20 8.68
CA THR A 289 12.33 5.00 7.58
C THR A 289 12.86 3.89 6.68
N LEU A 290 12.04 2.85 6.50
CA LEU A 290 12.36 1.67 5.72
C LEU A 290 11.37 1.55 4.57
N ILE A 291 11.89 1.37 3.33
CA ILE A 291 11.09 1.06 2.16
C ILE A 291 11.60 -0.24 1.57
N ALA A 292 10.71 -1.22 1.46
CA ALA A 292 10.98 -2.51 0.85
C ALA A 292 10.21 -2.64 -0.47
N THR A 293 10.88 -3.05 -1.55
CA THR A 293 10.30 -3.12 -2.89
C THR A 293 10.32 -4.54 -3.43
N ASN A 294 9.46 -4.81 -4.40
CA ASN A 294 9.28 -6.11 -5.05
C ASN A 294 8.94 -7.22 -4.05
N LEU A 295 7.99 -6.92 -3.15
CA LEU A 295 7.45 -7.89 -2.22
C LEU A 295 6.42 -8.77 -2.93
N GLU A 296 6.51 -10.08 -2.70
CA GLU A 296 5.49 -11.01 -3.18
C GLU A 296 4.22 -10.86 -2.32
N ASP A 297 3.09 -10.74 -3.01
CA ASP A 297 1.78 -10.63 -2.37
C ASP A 297 1.43 -11.96 -1.70
N SER A 298 1.61 -12.05 -0.39
CA SER A 298 1.24 -13.25 0.38
C SER A 298 -0.26 -13.54 0.34
N SER A 299 -1.09 -12.54 -0.01
CA SER A 299 -2.52 -12.72 -0.24
C SER A 299 -2.82 -13.56 -1.48
N SER A 300 -1.92 -13.59 -2.48
CA SER A 300 -2.07 -14.43 -3.68
C SER A 300 -1.89 -15.93 -3.41
N ILE A 301 -1.24 -16.29 -2.32
CA ILE A 301 -1.02 -17.68 -1.91
C ILE A 301 -2.29 -18.25 -1.25
N SER A 302 -3.09 -17.43 -0.58
CA SER A 302 -4.31 -17.87 0.12
C SER A 302 -5.49 -18.15 -0.83
N TYR A 303 -5.59 -17.46 -1.97
CA TYR A 303 -6.69 -17.67 -2.92
C TYR A 303 -6.48 -18.81 -3.93
N ARG A 304 -5.27 -19.39 -4.04
CA ARG A 304 -5.01 -20.51 -4.96
C ARG A 304 -5.46 -21.88 -4.46
N SER A 305 -5.94 -22.02 -3.25
CA SER A 305 -6.21 -23.32 -2.66
C SER A 305 -7.66 -23.81 -2.72
N HIS A 306 -8.62 -23.12 -3.32
CA HIS A 306 -10.01 -23.58 -3.36
C HIS A 306 -10.73 -23.44 -4.72
N CYS A 307 -10.03 -23.61 -5.84
CA CYS A 307 -10.71 -24.00 -7.07
C CYS A 307 -10.89 -25.53 -7.10
N LEU A 308 -11.98 -26.00 -6.56
CA LEU A 308 -12.50 -27.36 -6.86
C LEU A 308 -12.74 -27.49 -8.37
N LYS A 309 -11.86 -28.22 -9.05
CA LYS A 309 -12.16 -28.67 -10.41
C LYS A 309 -13.39 -29.57 -10.34
N VAL A 310 -14.56 -29.03 -10.63
CA VAL A 310 -15.75 -29.84 -10.95
C VAL A 310 -15.50 -30.43 -12.30
N SER A 311 -15.13 -31.71 -12.33
CA SER A 311 -15.17 -32.49 -13.57
C SER A 311 -16.64 -32.72 -13.90
N LYS A 312 -17.06 -32.34 -15.10
CA LYS A 312 -18.37 -32.68 -15.65
C LYS A 312 -18.46 -34.21 -15.83
N GLY A 313 -19.02 -34.87 -14.82
CA GLY A 313 -19.46 -36.25 -14.93
C GLY A 313 -20.99 -36.29 -14.96
N THR A 314 -21.56 -36.72 -16.06
CA THR A 314 -22.97 -37.04 -16.18
C THR A 314 -23.21 -38.35 -15.45
N GLY A 315 -23.73 -38.33 -14.21
CA GLY A 315 -24.10 -39.54 -13.49
C GLY A 315 -24.33 -39.28 -12.00
N THR A 316 -25.51 -39.63 -11.56
CA THR A 316 -26.07 -39.44 -10.21
C THR A 316 -25.51 -40.39 -9.15
N HIS A 317 -24.26 -40.81 -9.19
CA HIS A 317 -23.65 -41.62 -8.14
C HIS A 317 -22.24 -41.18 -7.77
N GLY A 318 -22.07 -40.77 -6.50
CA GLY A 318 -20.78 -40.75 -5.77
C GLY A 318 -20.03 -39.45 -5.78
N LEU A 319 -20.41 -38.46 -4.94
CA LEU A 319 -19.53 -37.42 -4.48
C LEU A 319 -18.68 -37.93 -3.30
N GLU A 320 -17.42 -38.22 -3.51
CA GLU A 320 -16.46 -38.46 -2.42
C GLU A 320 -15.82 -37.13 -2.00
N PRO A 321 -15.94 -36.68 -0.74
CA PRO A 321 -15.22 -35.52 -0.25
C PRO A 321 -13.77 -35.90 0.00
N VAL A 322 -12.82 -35.21 -0.67
CA VAL A 322 -11.40 -35.33 -0.40
C VAL A 322 -10.98 -34.23 0.56
N ILE A 323 -10.67 -34.57 1.79
CA ILE A 323 -10.15 -33.68 2.81
C ILE A 323 -8.61 -33.73 2.76
N ARG A 324 -7.96 -32.62 2.43
CA ARG A 324 -6.53 -32.45 2.61
C ARG A 324 -6.28 -31.54 3.80
N SER A 325 -5.84 -32.10 4.92
CA SER A 325 -5.30 -31.33 6.04
C SER A 325 -3.79 -31.15 5.84
N GLY A 326 -3.30 -29.93 6.02
CA GLY A 326 -1.88 -29.66 6.07
C GLY A 326 -1.23 -30.31 7.31
N ARG A 327 -0.13 -31.04 7.08
CA ARG A 327 0.78 -31.62 8.08
C ARG A 327 0.14 -32.61 9.05
N ASN A 328 -0.13 -33.80 8.58
CA ASN A 328 0.22 -35.08 9.17
C ASN A 328 -0.47 -36.15 8.31
N ASN A 329 0.27 -37.18 7.91
CA ASN A 329 -0.24 -38.31 7.15
C ASN A 329 -1.35 -39.06 7.94
N VAL A 330 -2.58 -38.61 7.74
CA VAL A 330 -3.75 -39.38 8.18
C VAL A 330 -4.36 -40.03 6.93
N ARG A 331 -4.36 -41.38 6.87
CA ARG A 331 -5.03 -42.16 5.83
C ARG A 331 -6.48 -41.70 5.72
N ALA A 332 -6.92 -41.38 4.52
CA ALA A 332 -8.33 -41.07 4.24
C ALA A 332 -9.21 -42.29 4.58
N THR A 333 -9.94 -42.21 5.67
CA THR A 333 -11.01 -43.15 6.03
C THR A 333 -12.29 -42.70 5.34
N LYS A 334 -12.98 -43.58 4.67
CA LYS A 334 -14.32 -43.32 4.10
C LYS A 334 -15.27 -43.00 5.26
N LEU A 335 -15.84 -41.80 5.27
CA LEU A 335 -16.89 -41.41 6.21
C LEU A 335 -18.23 -41.97 5.72
N THR A 336 -18.97 -42.59 6.61
CA THR A 336 -20.32 -43.12 6.34
C THR A 336 -21.39 -42.18 6.87
N ALA A 337 -22.64 -42.31 6.39
CA ALA A 337 -23.75 -41.46 6.83
C ALA A 337 -24.01 -41.50 8.37
N GLU A 338 -23.53 -42.55 9.05
CA GLU A 338 -23.62 -42.69 10.52
C GLU A 338 -22.59 -41.81 11.27
N ASP A 339 -21.46 -41.49 10.64
CA ASP A 339 -20.44 -40.68 11.23
C ASP A 339 -20.89 -39.21 11.39
N PHE A 340 -21.80 -38.76 10.55
CA PHE A 340 -22.38 -37.40 10.61
C PHE A 340 -23.45 -37.22 11.71
N LYS A 341 -23.90 -38.30 12.35
CA LYS A 341 -24.86 -38.21 13.47
C LYS A 341 -24.22 -37.95 14.83
N LYS A 342 -22.90 -37.94 14.93
CA LYS A 342 -22.20 -37.65 16.19
C LYS A 342 -21.88 -36.16 16.27
N GLN A 343 -22.44 -35.48 17.25
CA GLN A 343 -22.31 -34.05 17.51
C GLN A 343 -20.84 -33.56 17.54
N SER A 344 -19.93 -34.40 18.03
CA SER A 344 -18.49 -34.09 18.11
C SER A 344 -17.75 -34.06 16.75
N VAL A 345 -18.39 -34.57 15.69
CA VAL A 345 -17.82 -34.52 14.33
C VAL A 345 -18.37 -33.30 13.57
N MET A 346 -19.56 -32.83 13.92
CA MET A 346 -20.18 -31.64 13.31
C MET A 346 -19.45 -30.33 13.70
N ASP A 347 -18.89 -30.25 14.91
CA ASP A 347 -18.16 -29.07 15.37
C ASP A 347 -16.77 -28.92 14.72
N ALA A 348 -16.27 -29.95 14.05
CA ALA A 348 -14.97 -29.94 13.37
C ALA A 348 -15.04 -29.54 11.88
N PHE A 349 -16.24 -29.37 11.32
CA PHE A 349 -16.44 -29.05 9.90
C PHE A 349 -17.40 -27.88 9.72
N GLU A 350 -16.97 -26.80 9.06
CA GLU A 350 -17.85 -25.77 8.52
C GLU A 350 -18.60 -26.33 7.31
N ILE A 351 -19.76 -26.94 7.54
CA ILE A 351 -20.64 -27.47 6.48
C ILE A 351 -21.53 -26.32 6.01
N PRO A 352 -21.60 -26.01 4.70
CA PRO A 352 -22.51 -25.03 4.16
C PRO A 352 -23.96 -25.30 4.54
N ALA A 353 -24.72 -24.25 4.87
CA ALA A 353 -26.11 -24.39 5.39
C ALA A 353 -27.07 -25.19 4.53
N MET A 354 -26.83 -25.30 3.21
CA MET A 354 -27.64 -26.11 2.29
C MET A 354 -27.46 -27.63 2.48
N LEU A 355 -26.30 -28.07 3.02
CA LEU A 355 -26.05 -29.47 3.29
C LEU A 355 -26.56 -29.90 4.67
N ARG A 356 -26.85 -28.96 5.58
CA ARG A 356 -27.44 -29.24 6.91
C ARG A 356 -28.92 -29.67 6.82
N ARG A 357 -29.65 -29.25 5.76
CA ARG A 357 -31.08 -29.61 5.54
C ARG A 357 -31.29 -30.98 4.94
N GLN A 358 -30.24 -31.69 4.54
CA GLN A 358 -30.38 -33.07 3.99
C GLN A 358 -30.04 -34.15 5.02
N ALA A 359 -29.70 -33.78 6.26
CA ALA A 359 -29.34 -34.70 7.34
C ALA A 359 -30.44 -34.86 8.42
N ASP A 360 -31.56 -34.12 8.28
CA ASP A 360 -32.82 -34.29 9.01
C ASP A 360 -33.82 -35.10 8.12
#